data_f0ed32fd9f5610c1bf77dbf410ad8bac
#
_entry.id   f0ed32fd9f5610c1bf77dbf410ad8bac
#
_cell.length_a   1.000
_cell.length_b   1.000
_cell.length_c   1.000
_cell.angle_alpha   90.00
_cell.angle_beta   90.00
_cell.angle_gamma   90.00
#
_symmetry.space_group_name_H-M   'P 1'
#
loop_
_entity.id
_entity.type
_entity.pdbx_description
1 polymer ?
#
loop_
_entity_poly.entity_id
_entity_poly.type
_entity_poly.pdbx_seq_one_letter_code
_entity_poly.pdbx_strand_id
1 'polypeptide(L)'
;MSKLIPMCGLPRTGSTLLVNVLGQNPKITISPDSLLGPLLANVQGFMGDTLNESQFKSDQTYEMYKRFCVDGSYGWINSISNTEFYIDKCRSWGINIDLTFNLFSNIKLIFIIRDLRGIVSSLDSICRKTLLRTSDHFYEDDFNYNENNLMENRVEKFFDEDMINKPLLSIKELFEVKGEYLDQIKFVKYEDIINNTDKVK
;
A
#
# COMPACT_ATOMS: atom_id res chain seq x y z
N MET A 1 -7.22 2.31 -22.85
CA MET A 1 -6.75 2.93 -21.61
C MET A 1 -6.87 1.90 -20.51
N SER A 2 -5.75 1.55 -19.87
CA SER A 2 -5.73 0.54 -18.80
C SER A 2 -6.49 1.02 -17.58
N LYS A 3 -7.27 0.13 -16.95
CA LYS A 3 -7.97 0.43 -15.70
C LYS A 3 -7.00 0.26 -14.54
N LEU A 4 -6.81 1.32 -13.74
CA LEU A 4 -6.01 1.26 -12.53
C LEU A 4 -6.70 0.42 -11.46
N ILE A 5 -5.95 -0.52 -10.88
CA ILE A 5 -6.33 -1.30 -9.70
C ILE A 5 -5.21 -1.16 -8.67
N PRO A 6 -5.34 -0.27 -7.69
CA PRO A 6 -4.40 -0.21 -6.57
C PRO A 6 -4.40 -1.52 -5.79
N MET A 7 -3.22 -1.95 -5.37
CA MET A 7 -3.05 -3.11 -4.50
C MET A 7 -2.19 -2.74 -3.31
N CYS A 8 -2.68 -3.00 -2.12
CA CYS A 8 -1.98 -2.70 -0.88
C CYS A 8 -2.20 -3.79 0.17
N GLY A 9 -1.62 -3.60 1.32
CA GLY A 9 -1.70 -4.47 2.49
C GLY A 9 -0.53 -4.20 3.41
N LEU A 10 -0.53 -4.87 4.56
CA LEU A 10 0.59 -4.83 5.48
C LEU A 10 1.85 -5.44 4.84
N PRO A 11 3.05 -5.12 5.32
CA PRO A 11 4.25 -5.83 4.91
C PRO A 11 4.09 -7.33 5.17
N ARG A 12 4.72 -8.16 4.35
CA ARG A 12 4.70 -9.64 4.50
C ARG A 12 3.34 -10.32 4.40
N THR A 13 2.36 -9.67 3.80
CA THR A 13 1.03 -10.27 3.52
C THR A 13 0.98 -11.15 2.28
N GLY A 14 2.09 -11.34 1.58
CA GLY A 14 2.13 -12.15 0.36
C GLY A 14 1.75 -11.40 -0.92
N SER A 15 1.79 -10.07 -0.89
CA SER A 15 1.49 -9.23 -2.06
C SER A 15 2.35 -9.58 -3.28
N THR A 16 3.62 -9.91 -3.09
CA THR A 16 4.52 -10.36 -4.17
C THR A 16 4.05 -11.69 -4.78
N LEU A 17 3.58 -12.63 -3.96
CA LEU A 17 3.02 -13.88 -4.47
C LEU A 17 1.77 -13.61 -5.31
N LEU A 18 0.86 -12.79 -4.82
CA LEU A 18 -0.38 -12.47 -5.53
C LEU A 18 -0.11 -11.77 -6.87
N VAL A 19 0.80 -10.78 -6.92
CA VAL A 19 1.14 -10.12 -8.19
C VAL A 19 1.76 -11.08 -9.19
N ASN A 20 2.58 -12.05 -8.74
CA ASN A 20 3.15 -13.06 -9.62
C ASN A 20 2.08 -14.00 -10.20
N VAL A 21 1.04 -14.31 -9.43
CA VAL A 21 -0.10 -15.11 -9.92
C VAL A 21 -0.93 -14.31 -10.91
N LEU A 22 -1.32 -13.08 -10.56
CA LEU A 22 -2.14 -12.21 -11.42
C LEU A 22 -1.42 -11.81 -12.70
N GLY A 23 -0.10 -11.60 -12.64
CA GLY A 23 0.72 -11.23 -13.79
C GLY A 23 0.86 -12.32 -14.87
N GLN A 24 0.40 -13.54 -14.60
CA GLN A 24 0.31 -14.59 -15.62
C GLN A 24 -0.84 -14.34 -16.62
N ASN A 25 -1.77 -13.45 -16.29
CA ASN A 25 -2.87 -13.09 -17.19
C ASN A 25 -2.38 -12.02 -18.19
N PRO A 26 -2.43 -12.29 -19.52
CA PRO A 26 -1.94 -11.34 -20.52
C PRO A 26 -2.72 -10.03 -20.60
N LYS A 27 -3.88 -9.94 -19.95
CA LYS A 27 -4.68 -8.72 -19.86
C LYS A 27 -4.24 -7.78 -18.73
N ILE A 28 -3.27 -8.19 -17.93
CA ILE A 28 -2.85 -7.48 -16.72
C ILE A 28 -1.38 -7.07 -16.84
N THR A 29 -1.12 -5.79 -16.69
CA THR A 29 0.23 -5.27 -16.40
C THR A 29 0.36 -5.02 -14.91
N ILE A 30 1.50 -5.38 -14.34
CA ILE A 30 1.78 -5.21 -12.90
C ILE A 30 2.98 -4.29 -12.70
N SER A 31 2.82 -3.33 -11.79
CA SER A 31 3.93 -2.60 -11.18
C SER A 31 4.15 -3.14 -9.75
N PRO A 32 5.21 -3.93 -9.53
CA PRO A 32 5.40 -4.62 -8.24
C PRO A 32 5.87 -3.70 -7.11
N ASP A 33 6.50 -2.58 -7.45
CA ASP A 33 6.97 -1.54 -6.53
C ASP A 33 6.80 -0.18 -7.19
N SER A 34 5.58 0.36 -7.08
CA SER A 34 5.21 1.61 -7.74
C SER A 34 5.52 2.82 -6.88
N LEU A 35 5.93 3.89 -7.55
CA LEU A 35 6.08 5.22 -6.95
C LEU A 35 4.82 6.08 -7.11
N LEU A 36 3.80 5.61 -7.84
CA LEU A 36 2.60 6.42 -8.12
C LEU A 36 1.86 6.83 -6.84
N GLY A 37 1.57 5.88 -5.96
CA GLY A 37 0.92 6.17 -4.68
C GLY A 37 1.70 7.14 -3.79
N PRO A 38 3.02 6.94 -3.55
CA PRO A 38 3.85 7.90 -2.83
C PRO A 38 3.91 9.27 -3.50
N LEU A 39 3.95 9.34 -4.82
CA LEU A 39 3.95 10.61 -5.54
C LEU A 39 2.66 11.41 -5.26
N LEU A 40 1.51 10.77 -5.37
CA LEU A 40 0.22 11.40 -5.08
C LEU A 40 0.12 11.87 -3.62
N ALA A 41 0.61 11.06 -2.68
CA ALA A 41 0.65 11.44 -1.26
C ALA A 41 1.55 12.66 -1.01
N ASN A 42 2.71 12.74 -1.67
CA ASN A 42 3.59 13.91 -1.57
C ASN A 42 2.96 15.17 -2.18
N VAL A 43 2.27 15.05 -3.32
CA VAL A 43 1.55 16.18 -3.92
C VAL A 43 0.43 16.66 -2.97
N GLN A 44 -0.28 15.76 -2.31
CA GLN A 44 -1.27 16.13 -1.28
C GLN A 44 -0.60 16.84 -0.09
N GLY A 45 0.52 16.32 0.40
CA GLY A 45 1.28 16.96 1.49
C GLY A 45 1.70 18.38 1.13
N PHE A 46 2.19 18.60 -0.09
CA PHE A 46 2.55 19.92 -0.59
C PHE A 46 1.35 20.88 -0.60
N MET A 47 0.16 20.41 -0.91
CA MET A 47 -1.06 21.24 -0.87
C MET A 47 -1.52 21.59 0.54
N GLY A 48 -1.31 20.68 1.49
CA GLY A 48 -1.62 20.89 2.92
C GLY A 48 -0.59 21.74 3.66
N ASP A 49 0.51 22.12 3.01
CA ASP A 49 1.49 23.04 3.58
C ASP A 49 0.86 24.41 3.79
N THR A 50 1.07 24.99 4.97
CA THR A 50 0.50 26.31 5.37
C THR A 50 0.84 27.43 4.40
N LEU A 51 1.99 27.36 3.71
CA LEU A 51 2.38 28.32 2.69
C LEU A 51 1.48 28.25 1.43
N ASN A 52 0.97 27.07 1.12
CA ASN A 52 0.19 26.82 -0.07
C ASN A 52 -1.33 26.80 0.21
N GLU A 53 -1.72 26.60 1.47
CA GLU A 53 -3.14 26.46 1.87
C GLU A 53 -4.03 27.60 1.38
N SER A 54 -3.50 28.83 1.41
CA SER A 54 -4.27 30.00 0.95
C SER A 54 -4.61 29.97 -0.55
N GLN A 55 -3.80 29.31 -1.36
CA GLN A 55 -4.00 29.17 -2.80
C GLN A 55 -5.01 28.07 -3.16
N PHE A 56 -5.22 27.11 -2.27
CA PHE A 56 -6.10 25.97 -2.48
C PHE A 56 -7.49 26.09 -1.82
N LYS A 57 -7.85 27.28 -1.33
CA LYS A 57 -9.14 27.51 -0.64
C LYS A 57 -10.36 27.52 -1.57
N SER A 58 -10.18 27.59 -2.88
CA SER A 58 -11.32 27.57 -3.80
C SER A 58 -11.62 26.17 -4.30
N ASP A 59 -12.90 25.83 -4.41
CA ASP A 59 -13.36 24.57 -5.00
C ASP A 59 -12.76 24.35 -6.40
N GLN A 60 -12.62 25.42 -7.18
CA GLN A 60 -12.04 25.36 -8.52
C GLN A 60 -10.58 24.90 -8.49
N THR A 61 -9.76 25.40 -7.57
CA THR A 61 -8.35 25.01 -7.45
C THR A 61 -8.23 23.55 -7.00
N TYR A 62 -9.10 23.12 -6.09
CA TYR A 62 -9.16 21.73 -5.67
C TYR A 62 -9.51 20.78 -6.83
N GLU A 63 -10.51 21.12 -7.63
CA GLU A 63 -10.87 20.32 -8.81
C GLU A 63 -9.77 20.30 -9.89
N MET A 64 -9.05 21.40 -10.09
CA MET A 64 -7.88 21.42 -10.97
C MET A 64 -6.78 20.49 -10.47
N TYR A 65 -6.50 20.51 -9.18
CA TYR A 65 -5.56 19.60 -8.54
C TYR A 65 -5.96 18.12 -8.71
N LYS A 66 -7.21 17.82 -8.38
CA LYS A 66 -7.76 16.47 -8.52
C LYS A 66 -7.58 15.96 -9.96
N ARG A 67 -7.95 16.80 -10.93
CA ARG A 67 -7.79 16.47 -12.34
C ARG A 67 -6.33 16.27 -12.73
N PHE A 68 -5.41 17.12 -12.27
CA PHE A 68 -3.98 16.95 -12.48
C PHE A 68 -3.48 15.60 -11.95
N CYS A 69 -3.85 15.23 -10.74
CA CYS A 69 -3.48 13.94 -10.13
C CYS A 69 -4.04 12.76 -10.92
N VAL A 70 -5.31 12.81 -11.31
CA VAL A 70 -5.98 11.73 -12.06
C VAL A 70 -5.41 11.61 -13.46
N ASP A 71 -5.35 12.69 -14.24
CA ASP A 71 -4.86 12.69 -15.61
C ASP A 71 -3.37 12.34 -15.66
N GLY A 72 -2.58 12.85 -14.72
CA GLY A 72 -1.16 12.51 -14.56
C GLY A 72 -0.95 11.02 -14.25
N SER A 73 -1.78 10.46 -13.37
CA SER A 73 -1.74 9.02 -13.06
C SER A 73 -2.02 8.17 -14.30
N TYR A 74 -3.04 8.52 -15.07
CA TYR A 74 -3.34 7.80 -16.31
C TYR A 74 -2.31 8.06 -17.42
N GLY A 75 -1.70 9.24 -17.47
CA GLY A 75 -0.54 9.51 -18.31
C GLY A 75 0.63 8.58 -17.98
N TRP A 76 0.95 8.44 -16.68
CA TRP A 76 1.95 7.49 -16.18
C TRP A 76 1.64 6.05 -16.61
N ILE A 77 0.42 5.58 -16.32
CA ILE A 77 -0.01 4.21 -16.62
C ILE A 77 0.08 3.92 -18.11
N ASN A 78 -0.44 4.81 -18.95
CA ASN A 78 -0.47 4.62 -20.40
C ASN A 78 0.92 4.66 -21.05
N SER A 79 1.92 5.24 -20.39
CA SER A 79 3.31 5.22 -20.87
C SER A 79 3.97 3.84 -20.74
N ILE A 80 3.46 2.98 -19.85
CA ILE A 80 4.06 1.69 -19.51
C ILE A 80 3.13 0.49 -19.69
N SER A 81 1.84 0.71 -19.94
CA SER A 81 0.83 -0.34 -20.05
C SER A 81 -0.10 -0.10 -21.23
N ASN A 82 -0.35 -1.18 -21.99
CA ASN A 82 -1.35 -1.24 -23.07
C ASN A 82 -2.39 -2.35 -22.81
N THR A 83 -2.41 -2.94 -21.64
CA THR A 83 -3.32 -4.02 -21.24
C THR A 83 -4.66 -3.47 -20.74
N GLU A 84 -5.63 -4.35 -20.50
CA GLU A 84 -6.95 -3.97 -19.99
C GLU A 84 -6.88 -3.44 -18.55
N PHE A 85 -6.04 -4.07 -17.70
CA PHE A 85 -5.86 -3.72 -16.29
C PHE A 85 -4.41 -3.41 -15.99
N TYR A 86 -4.21 -2.42 -15.13
CA TYR A 86 -2.92 -2.07 -14.54
C TYR A 86 -3.02 -2.19 -13.02
N ILE A 87 -2.30 -3.16 -12.45
CA ILE A 87 -2.24 -3.35 -11.02
C ILE A 87 -1.02 -2.62 -10.47
N ASP A 88 -1.29 -1.64 -9.64
CA ASP A 88 -0.29 -0.82 -8.98
C ASP A 88 -0.10 -1.26 -7.53
N LYS A 89 0.96 -2.02 -7.27
CA LYS A 89 1.25 -2.51 -5.92
C LYS A 89 2.09 -1.51 -5.15
N CYS A 90 1.50 -0.89 -4.15
CA CYS A 90 2.20 -0.03 -3.21
C CYS A 90 1.47 0.04 -1.87
N ARG A 91 2.21 0.06 -0.75
CA ARG A 91 1.63 0.25 0.59
C ARG A 91 0.96 1.61 0.75
N SER A 92 1.46 2.62 0.07
CA SER A 92 0.94 3.98 0.12
C SER A 92 -0.55 4.07 -0.21
N TRP A 93 -1.08 3.20 -1.07
CA TRP A 93 -2.51 3.16 -1.37
C TRP A 93 -3.38 2.85 -0.14
N GLY A 94 -2.90 1.97 0.75
CA GLY A 94 -3.60 1.65 1.99
C GLY A 94 -3.38 2.69 3.08
N ILE A 95 -2.19 3.29 3.17
CA ILE A 95 -1.88 4.35 4.14
C ILE A 95 -2.66 5.63 3.81
N ASN A 96 -2.84 5.95 2.52
CA ASN A 96 -3.55 7.13 2.04
C ASN A 96 -4.88 6.75 1.38
N ILE A 97 -5.65 5.93 2.06
CA ILE A 97 -6.87 5.35 1.46
C ILE A 97 -7.93 6.40 1.16
N ASP A 98 -8.06 7.41 2.01
CA ASP A 98 -8.95 8.55 1.79
C ASP A 98 -8.58 9.34 0.54
N LEU A 99 -7.28 9.62 0.38
CA LEU A 99 -6.79 10.27 -0.84
C LEU A 99 -7.13 9.44 -2.08
N THR A 100 -6.93 8.12 -1.99
CA THR A 100 -7.21 7.20 -3.09
C THR A 100 -8.66 7.30 -3.55
N PHE A 101 -9.63 7.22 -2.64
CA PHE A 101 -11.06 7.31 -2.98
C PHE A 101 -11.53 8.72 -3.31
N ASN A 102 -10.91 9.75 -2.74
CA ASN A 102 -11.20 11.14 -3.09
C ASN A 102 -10.75 11.49 -4.51
N LEU A 103 -9.59 10.99 -4.93
CA LEU A 103 -9.08 11.19 -6.29
C LEU A 103 -9.84 10.34 -7.33
N PHE A 104 -10.11 9.08 -7.00
CA PHE A 104 -10.64 8.09 -7.93
C PHE A 104 -11.99 7.54 -7.45
N SER A 105 -13.08 8.22 -7.73
CA SER A 105 -14.42 7.96 -7.16
C SER A 105 -14.99 6.55 -7.39
N ASN A 106 -14.52 5.82 -8.40
CA ASN A 106 -15.02 4.47 -8.76
C ASN A 106 -13.89 3.43 -8.85
N ILE A 107 -12.79 3.67 -8.15
CA ILE A 107 -11.66 2.76 -8.19
C ILE A 107 -11.96 1.46 -7.43
N LYS A 108 -11.47 0.35 -7.94
CA LYS A 108 -11.49 -0.92 -7.20
C LYS A 108 -10.09 -1.16 -6.63
N LEU A 109 -10.02 -1.46 -5.34
CA LEU A 109 -8.77 -1.64 -4.60
C LEU A 109 -8.67 -3.09 -4.10
N ILE A 110 -7.50 -3.70 -4.26
CA ILE A 110 -7.20 -5.01 -3.66
C ILE A 110 -6.45 -4.77 -2.36
N PHE A 111 -7.01 -5.28 -1.27
CA PHE A 111 -6.39 -5.23 0.05
C PHE A 111 -6.05 -6.64 0.53
N ILE A 112 -4.74 -6.89 0.74
CA ILE A 112 -4.26 -8.21 1.16
C ILE A 112 -4.16 -8.23 2.69
N ILE A 113 -4.81 -9.22 3.28
CA ILE A 113 -4.79 -9.46 4.73
C ILE A 113 -4.11 -10.79 5.03
N ARG A 114 -3.49 -10.87 6.20
CA ARG A 114 -2.82 -12.06 6.72
C ARG A 114 -2.89 -12.05 8.25
N ASP A 115 -2.85 -13.22 8.88
CA ASP A 115 -2.69 -13.34 10.33
C ASP A 115 -1.43 -12.57 10.78
N LEU A 116 -1.62 -11.65 11.76
CA LEU A 116 -0.54 -10.79 12.26
C LEU A 116 0.63 -11.60 12.81
N ARG A 117 0.39 -12.76 13.43
CA ARG A 117 1.45 -13.65 13.92
C ARG A 117 2.32 -14.13 12.77
N GLY A 118 1.70 -14.43 11.61
CA GLY A 118 2.42 -14.82 10.41
C GLY A 118 3.24 -13.67 9.81
N ILE A 119 2.75 -12.42 9.91
CA ILE A 119 3.49 -11.23 9.49
C ILE A 119 4.72 -11.03 10.38
N VAL A 120 4.52 -10.99 11.70
CA VAL A 120 5.58 -10.80 12.70
C VAL A 120 6.65 -11.89 12.57
N SER A 121 6.25 -13.15 12.50
CA SER A 121 7.18 -14.27 12.30
C SER A 121 8.01 -14.14 11.01
N SER A 122 7.38 -13.67 9.92
CA SER A 122 8.07 -13.43 8.66
C SER A 122 9.07 -12.27 8.75
N LEU A 123 8.71 -11.19 9.46
CA LEU A 123 9.61 -10.05 9.70
C LEU A 123 10.80 -10.48 10.57
N ASP A 124 10.55 -11.16 11.68
CA ASP A 124 11.60 -11.68 12.56
C ASP A 124 12.56 -12.62 11.81
N SER A 125 12.02 -13.52 10.97
CA SER A 125 12.85 -14.40 10.14
C SER A 125 13.78 -13.65 9.18
N ILE A 126 13.33 -12.50 8.64
CA ILE A 126 14.17 -11.67 7.77
C ILE A 126 15.26 -11.01 8.60
N CYS A 127 14.90 -10.38 9.71
CA CYS A 127 15.87 -9.72 10.59
C CYS A 127 16.99 -10.67 11.03
N ARG A 128 16.65 -11.92 11.33
CA ARG A 128 17.67 -12.94 11.69
C ARG A 128 18.56 -13.36 10.51
N LYS A 129 18.03 -13.39 9.30
CA LYS A 129 18.77 -13.85 8.12
C LYS A 129 19.62 -12.75 7.48
N THR A 130 19.26 -11.50 7.69
CA THR A 130 19.86 -10.35 7.02
C THR A 130 20.59 -9.42 7.97
N LEU A 131 21.27 -9.97 8.99
CA LEU A 131 22.14 -9.22 9.91
C LEU A 131 23.18 -8.32 9.18
N LEU A 132 23.36 -8.49 7.88
CA LEU A 132 24.28 -7.70 7.05
C LEU A 132 23.60 -6.91 5.92
N ARG A 133 22.27 -7.01 5.78
CA ARG A 133 21.50 -6.25 4.80
C ARG A 133 20.18 -5.81 5.42
N THR A 134 20.27 -4.89 6.33
CA THR A 134 19.11 -4.12 6.74
C THR A 134 18.61 -3.36 5.53
N SER A 135 17.38 -3.66 5.10
CA SER A 135 16.64 -2.72 4.29
C SER A 135 16.67 -1.38 5.01
N ASP A 136 16.62 -0.26 4.30
CA ASP A 136 16.74 1.12 4.80
C ASP A 136 15.81 1.49 5.99
N HIS A 137 15.10 0.53 6.55
CA HIS A 137 14.14 0.66 7.65
C HIS A 137 14.60 0.05 8.98
N PHE A 138 15.72 -0.68 9.03
CA PHE A 138 16.23 -1.27 10.26
C PHE A 138 17.73 -1.00 10.36
N TYR A 139 18.13 -0.02 11.16
CA TYR A 139 19.53 0.27 11.45
C TYR A 139 20.03 -0.70 12.52
N GLU A 140 21.27 -1.22 12.35
CA GLU A 140 21.91 -2.11 13.33
C GLU A 140 21.99 -1.49 14.74
N ASP A 141 22.16 -0.19 14.82
CA ASP A 141 22.27 0.56 16.09
C ASP A 141 20.96 0.61 16.91
N ASP A 142 19.82 0.30 16.28
CA ASP A 142 18.52 0.33 16.92
C ASP A 142 18.18 -0.93 17.71
N PHE A 143 18.92 -2.01 17.50
CA PHE A 143 18.75 -3.23 18.26
C PHE A 143 19.77 -3.26 19.39
N ASN A 144 19.39 -2.73 20.56
CA ASN A 144 20.14 -2.96 21.80
C ASN A 144 20.25 -4.48 22.01
N TYR A 145 21.43 -5.03 21.74
CA TYR A 145 21.74 -6.45 21.85
C TYR A 145 21.77 -6.87 23.34
N ASN A 146 20.61 -6.93 23.94
CA ASN A 146 20.45 -7.71 25.17
C ASN A 146 19.94 -9.10 24.75
N GLU A 147 20.80 -10.10 24.81
CA GLU A 147 20.54 -11.44 24.29
C GLU A 147 19.26 -12.09 24.82
N ASN A 148 18.77 -11.66 25.99
CA ASN A 148 17.62 -12.25 26.65
C ASN A 148 16.25 -11.77 26.12
N ASN A 149 16.16 -10.61 25.44
CA ASN A 149 14.88 -10.01 24.99
C ASN A 149 14.86 -9.65 23.50
N LEU A 150 15.75 -10.21 22.70
CA LEU A 150 15.93 -9.85 21.28
C LEU A 150 14.65 -9.99 20.44
N MET A 151 13.83 -10.99 20.72
CA MET A 151 12.59 -11.21 19.96
C MET A 151 11.51 -10.19 20.35
N GLU A 152 11.33 -9.94 21.65
CA GLU A 152 10.36 -8.99 22.18
C GLU A 152 10.67 -7.58 21.68
N ASN A 153 11.91 -7.13 21.82
CA ASN A 153 12.35 -5.82 21.34
C ASN A 153 12.13 -5.65 19.83
N ARG A 154 12.37 -6.68 19.00
CA ARG A 154 12.10 -6.63 17.57
C ARG A 154 10.61 -6.54 17.27
N VAL A 155 9.78 -7.28 18.02
CA VAL A 155 8.32 -7.25 17.84
C VAL A 155 7.78 -5.87 18.22
N GLU A 156 8.19 -5.30 19.36
CA GLU A 156 7.81 -3.94 19.76
C GLU A 156 8.16 -2.94 18.66
N LYS A 157 9.38 -3.00 18.14
CA LYS A 157 9.82 -2.11 17.06
C LYS A 157 9.00 -2.24 15.77
N PHE A 158 8.53 -3.44 15.40
CA PHE A 158 7.65 -3.61 14.24
C PHE A 158 6.31 -2.88 14.40
N PHE A 159 5.86 -2.69 15.64
CA PHE A 159 4.64 -1.96 15.94
C PHE A 159 4.88 -0.48 16.22
N ASP A 160 6.01 -0.10 16.82
CA ASP A 160 6.34 1.30 17.12
C ASP A 160 6.67 2.09 15.86
N GLU A 161 7.32 1.47 14.88
CA GLU A 161 7.57 2.09 13.60
C GLU A 161 6.31 2.01 12.72
N ASP A 162 6.14 3.00 11.87
CA ASP A 162 5.02 3.19 10.93
C ASP A 162 4.76 2.01 9.96
N MET A 163 5.46 0.89 10.13
CA MET A 163 5.36 -0.28 9.26
C MET A 163 4.04 -1.03 9.41
N ILE A 164 3.57 -1.21 10.64
CA ILE A 164 2.35 -1.98 10.94
C ILE A 164 1.25 -1.04 11.44
N ASN A 165 1.55 -0.15 12.38
CA ASN A 165 0.55 0.68 13.02
C ASN A 165 -0.17 1.64 12.07
N LYS A 166 0.55 2.42 11.26
CA LYS A 166 -0.09 3.36 10.33
C LYS A 166 -1.05 2.66 9.34
N PRO A 167 -0.63 1.60 8.63
CA PRO A 167 -1.56 0.86 7.78
C PRO A 167 -2.76 0.27 8.53
N LEU A 168 -2.56 -0.23 9.76
CA LEU A 168 -3.67 -0.75 10.57
C LEU A 168 -4.64 0.34 11.01
N LEU A 169 -4.14 1.49 11.45
CA LEU A 169 -4.97 2.63 11.81
C LEU A 169 -5.78 3.14 10.61
N SER A 170 -5.15 3.27 9.45
CA SER A 170 -5.84 3.69 8.23
C SER A 170 -6.97 2.72 7.83
N ILE A 171 -6.74 1.40 8.01
CA ILE A 171 -7.79 0.40 7.78
C ILE A 171 -8.91 0.55 8.80
N LYS A 172 -8.56 0.71 10.08
CA LYS A 172 -9.53 0.89 11.15
C LYS A 172 -10.40 2.13 10.90
N GLU A 173 -9.78 3.26 10.60
CA GLU A 173 -10.46 4.50 10.23
C GLU A 173 -11.39 4.31 9.02
N LEU A 174 -10.94 3.59 7.99
CA LEU A 174 -11.78 3.29 6.84
C LEU A 174 -13.04 2.52 7.23
N PHE A 175 -12.91 1.50 8.08
CA PHE A 175 -14.05 0.70 8.54
C PHE A 175 -14.98 1.47 9.48
N GLU A 176 -14.44 2.34 10.32
CA GLU A 176 -15.21 3.09 11.32
C GLU A 176 -15.93 4.31 10.71
N VAL A 177 -15.28 5.01 9.77
CA VAL A 177 -15.75 6.29 9.26
C VAL A 177 -16.42 6.19 7.88
N LYS A 178 -16.01 5.24 7.05
CA LYS A 178 -16.36 5.25 5.63
C LYS A 178 -16.79 3.89 5.09
N GLY A 179 -17.78 3.30 5.72
CA GLY A 179 -18.41 2.07 5.22
C GLY A 179 -18.85 2.14 3.74
N GLU A 180 -19.01 3.34 3.19
CA GLU A 180 -19.37 3.60 1.79
C GLU A 180 -18.36 3.09 0.75
N TYR A 181 -17.07 2.90 1.14
CA TYR A 181 -16.04 2.42 0.22
C TYR A 181 -15.80 0.91 0.30
N LEU A 182 -16.42 0.21 1.22
CA LEU A 182 -16.20 -1.23 1.43
C LEU A 182 -16.52 -2.04 0.17
N ASP A 183 -17.55 -1.66 -0.57
CA ASP A 183 -17.93 -2.31 -1.84
C ASP A 183 -16.89 -2.13 -2.96
N GLN A 184 -15.98 -1.19 -2.79
CA GLN A 184 -14.91 -0.91 -3.73
C GLN A 184 -13.61 -1.64 -3.36
N ILE A 185 -13.54 -2.25 -2.17
CA ILE A 185 -12.37 -2.95 -1.67
C ILE A 185 -12.58 -4.46 -1.75
N LYS A 186 -11.68 -5.14 -2.46
CA LYS A 186 -11.60 -6.60 -2.45
C LYS A 186 -10.55 -7.04 -1.45
N PHE A 187 -10.98 -7.62 -0.34
CA PHE A 187 -10.09 -8.27 0.61
C PHE A 187 -9.68 -9.65 0.10
N VAL A 188 -8.37 -9.90 0.11
CA VAL A 188 -7.77 -11.19 -0.26
C VAL A 188 -6.95 -11.70 0.91
N LYS A 189 -7.28 -12.89 1.41
CA LYS A 189 -6.55 -13.53 2.48
C LYS A 189 -5.32 -14.27 1.94
N TYR A 190 -4.18 -14.06 2.56
CA TYR A 190 -2.95 -14.79 2.21
C TYR A 190 -3.14 -16.30 2.28
N GLU A 191 -3.84 -16.76 3.30
CA GLU A 191 -4.12 -18.17 3.55
C GLU A 191 -4.95 -18.80 2.42
N ASP A 192 -5.84 -18.03 1.78
CA ASP A 192 -6.60 -18.48 0.60
C ASP A 192 -5.70 -18.59 -0.64
N ILE A 193 -4.71 -17.68 -0.78
CA ILE A 193 -3.78 -17.74 -1.91
C ILE A 193 -2.94 -19.02 -1.88
N ILE A 194 -2.46 -19.42 -0.69
CA ILE A 194 -1.59 -20.60 -0.55
C ILE A 194 -2.34 -21.94 -0.54
N ASN A 195 -3.58 -21.94 -0.04
CA ASN A 195 -4.36 -23.17 0.13
C ASN A 195 -5.35 -23.45 -1.02
N ASN A 196 -5.76 -22.43 -1.75
CA ASN A 196 -6.79 -22.51 -2.79
C ASN A 196 -6.46 -21.62 -3.98
N THR A 197 -5.37 -21.89 -4.66
CA THR A 197 -4.93 -21.11 -5.85
C THR A 197 -6.02 -21.01 -6.93
N ASP A 198 -6.93 -21.97 -7.00
CA ASP A 198 -8.05 -21.97 -7.96
C ASP A 198 -9.17 -20.96 -7.64
N LYS A 199 -9.26 -20.49 -6.40
CA LYS A 199 -10.23 -19.45 -5.99
C LYS A 199 -9.73 -18.04 -6.25
N VAL A 200 -8.45 -17.88 -6.56
CA VAL A 200 -7.81 -16.57 -6.77
C VAL A 200 -7.69 -16.24 -8.27
N LYS A 201 -7.93 -17.23 -9.11
CA LYS A 201 -8.04 -17.05 -10.57
C LYS A 201 -9.45 -16.57 -10.90
#